data_f59b3cd27871344fc4a0ee6a459f0a00
#
_entry.id   f59b3cd27871344fc4a0ee6a459f0a00
#
_cell.length_a   1.000
_cell.length_b   1.000
_cell.length_c   1.000
_cell.angle_alpha   90.00
_cell.angle_beta   90.00
_cell.angle_gamma   90.00
#
_symmetry.space_group_name_H-M   'P 1'
#
loop_
_entity.id
_entity.type
_entity.pdbx_description
1 polymer ?
#
loop_
_entity_poly.entity_id
_entity_poly.type
_entity_poly.pdbx_seq_one_letter_code
_entity_poly.pdbx_strand_id
1 'polypeptide(L)'
;MDLYYALRVDKPIPLSNTSTQDEKSAYEKWERSNRLSLMIMKGSISSNIRGGVPDSKNAKDLLDSIEEQFQSSSKALATTLIIKMVTSKYNGLSGVRGHILRMNDMTIHIKAMDMEISEGFLIYFIMTSLPSQFGPFKINYNTQKEKWKMSELISM
;
A
#
# COMPACT_ATOMS: atom_id res chain seq x y z
N MET A 1 -28.85 6.80 -10.10
CA MET A 1 -27.88 6.71 -11.22
C MET A 1 -26.73 5.82 -10.77
N ASP A 2 -26.51 4.68 -11.40
CA ASP A 2 -25.50 3.73 -10.96
C ASP A 2 -24.15 4.04 -11.67
N LEU A 3 -23.28 4.81 -10.98
CA LEU A 3 -21.96 5.18 -11.46
C LEU A 3 -21.04 3.96 -11.65
N TYR A 4 -21.30 2.89 -10.91
CA TYR A 4 -20.45 1.68 -10.90
C TYR A 4 -20.91 0.61 -11.89
N TYR A 5 -21.93 0.88 -12.70
CA TYR A 5 -22.51 -0.12 -13.59
C TYR A 5 -21.47 -0.65 -14.60
N ALA A 6 -20.73 0.24 -15.26
CA ALA A 6 -19.70 -0.14 -16.24
C ALA A 6 -18.42 -0.75 -15.60
N LEU A 7 -18.24 -0.66 -14.30
CA LEU A 7 -17.15 -1.32 -13.59
C LEU A 7 -17.48 -2.78 -13.24
N ARG A 8 -18.78 -3.13 -13.21
CA ARG A 8 -19.27 -4.46 -12.82
C ARG A 8 -19.81 -5.27 -13.97
N VAL A 9 -20.24 -4.60 -15.04
CA VAL A 9 -20.85 -5.22 -16.21
C VAL A 9 -19.96 -4.99 -17.41
N ASP A 10 -19.63 -6.07 -18.12
CA ASP A 10 -18.83 -5.99 -19.32
C ASP A 10 -19.52 -5.15 -20.40
N LYS A 11 -18.73 -4.61 -21.32
CA LYS A 11 -19.24 -3.79 -22.41
C LYS A 11 -20.27 -4.56 -23.23
N PRO A 12 -21.51 -4.06 -23.39
CA PRO A 12 -22.51 -4.69 -24.25
C PRO A 12 -22.05 -4.75 -25.70
N ILE A 13 -22.62 -5.68 -26.44
CA ILE A 13 -22.36 -5.82 -27.87
C ILE A 13 -22.69 -4.52 -28.60
N PRO A 14 -21.87 -4.09 -29.58
CA PRO A 14 -22.14 -2.89 -30.36
C PRO A 14 -23.53 -2.93 -30.99
N LEU A 15 -24.24 -1.81 -30.95
CA LEU A 15 -25.56 -1.69 -31.52
C LEU A 15 -25.54 -1.91 -33.03
N SER A 16 -26.52 -2.66 -33.52
CA SER A 16 -26.77 -2.91 -34.95
C SER A 16 -28.15 -2.37 -35.32
N ASN A 17 -28.46 -2.36 -36.63
CA ASN A 17 -29.78 -1.95 -37.11
C ASN A 17 -30.93 -2.88 -36.64
N THR A 18 -30.58 -4.08 -36.15
CA THR A 18 -31.52 -5.11 -35.67
C THR A 18 -31.60 -5.13 -34.13
N SER A 19 -30.87 -4.26 -33.44
CA SER A 19 -30.85 -4.23 -31.97
C SER A 19 -32.21 -3.82 -31.40
N THR A 20 -32.64 -4.56 -30.38
CA THR A 20 -33.88 -4.32 -29.66
C THR A 20 -33.83 -3.02 -28.83
N GLN A 21 -34.98 -2.52 -28.39
CA GLN A 21 -35.06 -1.33 -27.56
C GLN A 21 -34.33 -1.54 -26.18
N ASP A 22 -34.44 -2.75 -25.65
CA ASP A 22 -33.80 -3.11 -24.38
C ASP A 22 -32.28 -3.13 -24.50
N GLU A 23 -31.75 -3.67 -25.61
CA GLU A 23 -30.29 -3.65 -25.88
C GLU A 23 -29.76 -2.23 -26.05
N LYS A 24 -30.52 -1.35 -26.74
CA LYS A 24 -30.16 0.06 -26.89
C LYS A 24 -30.12 0.76 -25.52
N SER A 25 -31.13 0.53 -24.68
CA SER A 25 -31.22 1.10 -23.33
C SER A 25 -30.05 0.61 -22.44
N ALA A 26 -29.73 -0.68 -22.48
CA ALA A 26 -28.61 -1.26 -21.75
C ALA A 26 -27.27 -0.67 -22.20
N TYR A 27 -27.08 -0.53 -23.51
CA TYR A 27 -25.86 0.05 -24.10
C TYR A 27 -25.70 1.51 -23.69
N GLU A 28 -26.75 2.33 -23.79
CA GLU A 28 -26.73 3.74 -23.36
C GLU A 28 -26.45 3.90 -21.87
N LYS A 29 -27.03 3.04 -21.04
CA LYS A 29 -26.80 3.03 -19.60
C LYS A 29 -25.33 2.71 -19.30
N TRP A 30 -24.77 1.71 -19.98
CA TRP A 30 -23.36 1.32 -19.83
C TRP A 30 -22.43 2.46 -20.28
N GLU A 31 -22.65 3.01 -21.48
CA GLU A 31 -21.84 4.13 -22.04
C GLU A 31 -21.84 5.36 -21.12
N ARG A 32 -22.99 5.70 -20.54
CA ARG A 32 -23.10 6.82 -19.61
C ARG A 32 -22.29 6.55 -18.34
N SER A 33 -22.44 5.35 -17.77
CA SER A 33 -21.69 4.94 -16.56
C SER A 33 -20.19 4.92 -16.84
N ASN A 34 -19.77 4.34 -17.96
CA ASN A 34 -18.37 4.27 -18.37
C ASN A 34 -17.73 5.66 -18.50
N ARG A 35 -18.39 6.57 -19.21
CA ARG A 35 -17.91 7.95 -19.40
C ARG A 35 -17.78 8.71 -18.09
N LEU A 36 -18.75 8.58 -17.19
CA LEU A 36 -18.72 9.24 -15.88
C LEU A 36 -17.63 8.66 -14.98
N SER A 37 -17.49 7.34 -14.93
CA SER A 37 -16.41 6.68 -14.17
C SER A 37 -15.04 7.10 -14.67
N LEU A 38 -14.83 7.13 -15.99
CA LEU A 38 -13.59 7.62 -16.60
C LEU A 38 -13.30 9.08 -16.20
N MET A 39 -14.28 9.96 -16.25
CA MET A 39 -14.14 11.37 -15.90
C MET A 39 -13.74 11.53 -14.43
N ILE A 40 -14.39 10.82 -13.52
CA ILE A 40 -14.11 10.86 -12.09
C ILE A 40 -12.69 10.32 -11.82
N MET A 41 -12.34 9.14 -12.35
CA MET A 41 -11.01 8.56 -12.15
C MET A 41 -9.91 9.47 -12.69
N LYS A 42 -10.03 9.95 -13.93
CA LYS A 42 -9.04 10.86 -14.55
C LYS A 42 -8.91 12.19 -13.81
N GLY A 43 -9.99 12.68 -13.18
CA GLY A 43 -9.96 13.89 -12.36
C GLY A 43 -9.36 13.70 -10.97
N SER A 44 -9.43 12.47 -10.43
CA SER A 44 -9.00 12.16 -9.06
C SER A 44 -7.56 11.66 -8.96
N ILE A 45 -7.00 11.12 -10.07
CA ILE A 45 -5.65 10.56 -10.09
C ILE A 45 -4.61 11.68 -10.02
N SER A 46 -3.64 11.55 -9.12
CA SER A 46 -2.49 12.47 -9.04
C SER A 46 -1.63 12.42 -10.31
N SER A 47 -0.90 13.50 -10.59
CA SER A 47 -0.01 13.58 -11.74
C SER A 47 1.07 12.49 -11.77
N ASN A 48 1.54 12.08 -10.59
CA ASN A 48 2.58 11.05 -10.46
C ASN A 48 2.08 9.66 -10.90
N ILE A 49 0.82 9.33 -10.60
CA ILE A 49 0.22 8.05 -11.00
C ILE A 49 -0.20 8.11 -12.46
N ARG A 50 -0.74 9.25 -12.92
CA ARG A 50 -1.23 9.44 -14.28
C ARG A 50 -0.17 9.14 -15.34
N GLY A 51 1.11 9.48 -15.08
CA GLY A 51 2.20 9.23 -16.02
C GLY A 51 2.53 7.75 -16.24
N GLY A 52 2.16 6.88 -15.31
CA GLY A 52 2.41 5.43 -15.38
C GLY A 52 1.19 4.61 -15.82
N VAL A 53 0.00 5.21 -15.93
CA VAL A 53 -1.24 4.51 -16.29
C VAL A 53 -1.57 4.77 -17.76
N PRO A 54 -1.70 3.73 -18.61
CA PRO A 54 -2.09 3.88 -20.00
C PRO A 54 -3.49 4.48 -20.11
N ASP A 55 -3.72 5.32 -21.12
CA ASP A 55 -5.06 5.86 -21.37
C ASP A 55 -5.99 4.77 -21.90
N SER A 56 -7.18 4.66 -21.30
CA SER A 56 -8.21 3.69 -21.69
C SER A 56 -9.54 4.39 -21.97
N LYS A 57 -10.30 3.81 -22.92
CA LYS A 57 -11.70 4.18 -23.19
C LYS A 57 -12.70 3.37 -22.36
N ASN A 58 -12.23 2.35 -21.66
CA ASN A 58 -13.02 1.51 -20.76
C ASN A 58 -12.65 1.84 -19.31
N ALA A 59 -13.66 2.12 -18.49
CA ALA A 59 -13.47 2.50 -17.09
C ALA A 59 -12.91 1.35 -16.25
N LYS A 60 -13.32 0.10 -16.54
CA LYS A 60 -12.80 -1.08 -15.84
C LYS A 60 -11.31 -1.28 -16.14
N ASP A 61 -10.91 -1.25 -17.42
CA ASP A 61 -9.51 -1.41 -17.81
C ASP A 61 -8.62 -0.30 -17.21
N LEU A 62 -9.15 0.94 -17.14
CA LEU A 62 -8.43 2.04 -16.51
C LEU A 62 -8.27 1.80 -15.00
N LEU A 63 -9.31 1.32 -14.32
CA LEU A 63 -9.27 0.99 -12.90
C LEU A 63 -8.26 -0.10 -12.61
N ASP A 64 -8.27 -1.19 -13.39
CA ASP A 64 -7.35 -2.32 -13.26
C ASP A 64 -5.89 -1.85 -13.46
N SER A 65 -5.64 -0.99 -14.45
CA SER A 65 -4.31 -0.41 -14.69
C SER A 65 -3.84 0.51 -13.55
N ILE A 66 -4.75 1.27 -12.94
CA ILE A 66 -4.46 2.11 -11.77
C ILE A 66 -4.09 1.20 -10.58
N GLU A 67 -4.85 0.14 -10.35
CA GLU A 67 -4.61 -0.80 -9.27
C GLU A 67 -3.24 -1.49 -9.42
N GLU A 68 -2.92 -1.96 -10.62
CA GLU A 68 -1.61 -2.57 -10.93
C GLU A 68 -0.46 -1.59 -10.68
N GLN A 69 -0.58 -0.34 -11.14
CA GLN A 69 0.41 0.70 -10.91
C GLN A 69 0.57 1.02 -9.43
N PHE A 70 -0.52 1.04 -8.68
CA PHE A 70 -0.51 1.30 -7.24
C PHE A 70 0.18 0.15 -6.49
N GLN A 71 -0.14 -1.10 -6.82
CA GLN A 71 0.50 -2.28 -6.22
C GLN A 71 2.00 -2.33 -6.51
N SER A 72 2.42 -2.03 -7.74
CA SER A 72 3.84 -1.99 -8.12
C SER A 72 4.59 -0.90 -7.34
N SER A 73 4.03 0.30 -7.25
CA SER A 73 4.59 1.41 -6.46
C SER A 73 4.68 1.08 -4.97
N SER A 74 3.66 0.44 -4.41
CA SER A 74 3.62 0.03 -3.00
C SER A 74 4.70 -1.01 -2.68
N LYS A 75 4.92 -2.00 -3.55
CA LYS A 75 6.00 -3.00 -3.39
C LYS A 75 7.39 -2.36 -3.40
N ALA A 76 7.64 -1.43 -4.32
CA ALA A 76 8.91 -0.72 -4.39
C ALA A 76 9.17 0.12 -3.14
N LEU A 77 8.16 0.82 -2.64
CA LEU A 77 8.24 1.61 -1.42
C LEU A 77 8.47 0.72 -0.19
N ALA A 78 7.74 -0.38 -0.07
CA ALA A 78 7.92 -1.32 1.04
C ALA A 78 9.33 -1.93 1.04
N THR A 79 9.86 -2.32 -0.13
CA THR A 79 11.25 -2.81 -0.26
C THR A 79 12.22 -1.74 0.23
N THR A 80 12.04 -0.49 -0.15
CA THR A 80 12.88 0.63 0.30
C THR A 80 12.83 0.80 1.82
N LEU A 81 11.64 0.73 2.42
CA LEU A 81 11.47 0.84 3.87
C LEU A 81 12.10 -0.34 4.61
N ILE A 82 11.98 -1.56 4.09
CA ILE A 82 12.63 -2.76 4.66
C ILE A 82 14.14 -2.60 4.62
N ILE A 83 14.73 -2.21 3.51
CA ILE A 83 16.17 -1.96 3.39
C ILE A 83 16.61 -0.90 4.39
N LYS A 84 15.88 0.22 4.46
CA LYS A 84 16.15 1.30 5.41
C LYS A 84 16.09 0.82 6.87
N MET A 85 15.10 0.01 7.21
CA MET A 85 14.94 -0.57 8.54
C MET A 85 16.10 -1.51 8.91
N VAL A 86 16.44 -2.44 8.02
CA VAL A 86 17.51 -3.43 8.25
C VAL A 86 18.91 -2.79 8.33
N THR A 87 19.15 -1.74 7.52
CA THR A 87 20.44 -1.02 7.51
C THR A 87 20.52 0.10 8.54
N SER A 88 19.41 0.45 9.19
CA SER A 88 19.37 1.53 10.19
C SER A 88 20.25 1.19 11.39
N LYS A 89 21.09 2.16 11.78
CA LYS A 89 21.90 2.08 12.99
C LYS A 89 21.55 3.25 13.91
N TYR A 90 21.60 2.99 15.21
CA TYR A 90 21.42 4.04 16.21
C TYR A 90 22.62 5.00 16.16
N ASN A 91 22.33 6.28 15.97
CA ASN A 91 23.35 7.33 15.81
C ASN A 91 23.55 8.22 17.06
N GLY A 92 22.84 7.94 18.15
CA GLY A 92 22.94 8.70 19.39
C GLY A 92 22.17 10.02 19.45
N LEU A 93 21.67 10.54 18.33
CA LEU A 93 21.10 11.91 18.25
C LEU A 93 19.69 12.05 18.84
N SER A 94 18.85 11.03 18.72
CA SER A 94 17.41 11.12 19.07
C SER A 94 17.04 10.31 20.33
N GLY A 95 18.02 9.80 21.07
CA GLY A 95 17.76 8.84 22.13
C GLY A 95 17.30 7.46 21.61
N VAL A 96 17.45 6.43 22.43
CA VAL A 96 17.07 5.05 22.06
C VAL A 96 15.59 4.95 21.76
N ARG A 97 14.75 5.59 22.58
CA ARG A 97 13.30 5.64 22.39
C ARG A 97 12.91 6.21 21.02
N GLY A 98 13.55 7.33 20.62
CA GLY A 98 13.30 7.93 19.31
C GLY A 98 13.71 7.02 18.14
N HIS A 99 14.78 6.24 18.32
CA HIS A 99 15.19 5.24 17.34
C HIS A 99 14.17 4.10 17.23
N ILE A 100 13.71 3.56 18.36
CA ILE A 100 12.68 2.52 18.43
C ILE A 100 11.39 2.98 17.74
N LEU A 101 10.93 4.20 18.05
CA LEU A 101 9.71 4.75 17.44
C LEU A 101 9.83 4.89 15.93
N ARG A 102 10.98 5.34 15.40
CA ARG A 102 11.20 5.38 13.93
C ARG A 102 11.17 4.00 13.28
N MET A 103 11.75 2.99 13.94
CA MET A 103 11.71 1.61 13.44
C MET A 103 10.28 1.07 13.41
N ASN A 104 9.51 1.34 14.47
CA ASN A 104 8.10 0.96 14.55
C ASN A 104 7.25 1.67 13.48
N ASP A 105 7.48 2.96 13.24
CA ASP A 105 6.79 3.74 12.21
C ASP A 105 7.00 3.15 10.81
N MET A 106 8.24 2.78 10.47
CA MET A 106 8.51 2.07 9.21
C MET A 106 7.71 0.77 9.10
N THR A 107 7.56 0.01 10.17
CA THR A 107 6.78 -1.24 10.19
C THR A 107 5.29 -0.98 9.97
N ILE A 108 4.73 0.09 10.54
CA ILE A 108 3.34 0.51 10.32
C ILE A 108 3.11 0.83 8.84
N HIS A 109 4.03 1.57 8.21
CA HIS A 109 3.94 1.87 6.78
C HIS A 109 4.05 0.64 5.90
N ILE A 110 4.94 -0.30 6.22
CA ILE A 110 5.09 -1.58 5.51
C ILE A 110 3.81 -2.41 5.62
N LYS A 111 3.19 -2.44 6.81
CA LYS A 111 1.91 -3.13 7.04
C LYS A 111 0.75 -2.52 6.22
N ALA A 112 0.73 -1.21 6.05
CA ALA A 112 -0.25 -0.53 5.19
C ALA A 112 -0.13 -0.90 3.70
N MET A 113 0.95 -1.55 3.31
CA MET A 113 1.21 -2.07 1.95
C MET A 113 1.02 -3.59 1.85
N ASP A 114 0.18 -4.18 2.72
CA ASP A 114 -0.10 -5.63 2.81
C ASP A 114 1.13 -6.51 3.04
N MET A 115 2.19 -5.94 3.63
CA MET A 115 3.36 -6.69 4.07
C MET A 115 3.49 -6.63 5.59
N GLU A 116 3.51 -7.80 6.24
CA GLU A 116 3.56 -7.85 7.70
C GLU A 116 4.96 -8.25 8.19
N ILE A 117 5.50 -7.44 9.09
CA ILE A 117 6.71 -7.76 9.86
C ILE A 117 6.26 -8.12 11.27
N SER A 118 6.61 -9.31 11.74
CA SER A 118 6.27 -9.72 13.09
C SER A 118 6.96 -8.84 14.14
N GLU A 119 6.29 -8.64 15.27
CA GLU A 119 6.83 -7.85 16.38
C GLU A 119 8.20 -8.38 16.85
N GLY A 120 8.35 -9.72 16.89
CA GLY A 120 9.63 -10.33 17.24
C GLY A 120 10.77 -10.00 16.26
N PHE A 121 10.47 -9.96 14.96
CA PHE A 121 11.45 -9.53 13.96
C PHE A 121 11.84 -8.06 14.13
N LEU A 122 10.85 -7.19 14.36
CA LEU A 122 11.12 -5.77 14.60
C LEU A 122 12.02 -5.56 15.81
N ILE A 123 11.72 -6.22 16.94
CA ILE A 123 12.55 -6.16 18.15
C ILE A 123 13.97 -6.67 17.86
N TYR A 124 14.12 -7.75 17.11
CA TYR A 124 15.44 -8.25 16.71
C TYR A 124 16.22 -7.21 15.90
N PHE A 125 15.60 -6.56 14.91
CA PHE A 125 16.27 -5.50 14.15
C PHE A 125 16.65 -4.30 15.03
N ILE A 126 15.80 -3.91 15.95
CA ILE A 126 16.10 -2.84 16.91
C ILE A 126 17.35 -3.23 17.73
N MET A 127 17.37 -4.43 18.31
CA MET A 127 18.52 -4.91 19.10
C MET A 127 19.81 -4.93 18.31
N THR A 128 19.77 -5.39 17.06
CA THR A 128 20.97 -5.44 16.20
C THR A 128 21.41 -4.07 15.70
N SER A 129 20.53 -3.08 15.71
CA SER A 129 20.82 -1.70 15.30
C SER A 129 21.53 -0.89 16.39
N LEU A 130 21.41 -1.31 17.66
CA LEU A 130 22.03 -0.63 18.80
C LEU A 130 23.55 -0.92 18.86
N PRO A 131 24.39 0.06 19.23
CA PRO A 131 25.83 -0.13 19.39
C PRO A 131 26.19 -1.01 20.59
N SER A 132 27.49 -1.35 20.71
CA SER A 132 28.03 -2.24 21.75
C SER A 132 27.81 -1.75 23.19
N GLN A 133 27.71 -0.46 23.41
CA GLN A 133 27.41 0.10 24.73
C GLN A 133 26.08 -0.40 25.33
N PHE A 134 25.16 -0.90 24.50
CA PHE A 134 23.93 -1.55 24.92
C PHE A 134 24.07 -3.08 25.06
N GLY A 135 25.29 -3.60 25.13
CA GLY A 135 25.58 -5.02 25.31
C GLY A 135 24.86 -5.67 26.49
N PRO A 136 24.93 -5.12 27.71
CA PRO A 136 24.18 -5.66 28.86
C PRO A 136 22.67 -5.75 28.64
N PHE A 137 22.11 -4.76 27.96
CA PHE A 137 20.69 -4.73 27.60
C PHE A 137 20.33 -5.84 26.60
N LYS A 138 21.16 -6.06 25.58
CA LYS A 138 20.99 -7.14 24.60
C LYS A 138 21.09 -8.52 25.24
N ILE A 139 22.03 -8.69 26.17
CA ILE A 139 22.20 -9.94 26.94
C ILE A 139 20.96 -10.21 27.76
N ASN A 140 20.43 -9.22 28.48
CA ASN A 140 19.20 -9.34 29.27
C ASN A 140 18.03 -9.77 28.39
N TYR A 141 17.84 -9.15 27.20
CA TYR A 141 16.83 -9.54 26.23
C TYR A 141 16.99 -11.04 25.81
N ASN A 142 18.19 -11.47 25.50
CA ASN A 142 18.46 -12.81 25.01
C ASN A 142 18.33 -13.90 26.10
N THR A 143 18.47 -13.54 27.37
CA THR A 143 18.39 -14.48 28.50
C THR A 143 16.98 -14.66 29.05
N GLN A 144 16.05 -13.76 28.72
CA GLN A 144 14.67 -13.85 29.16
C GLN A 144 13.90 -14.86 28.31
N LYS A 145 13.12 -15.73 28.98
CA LYS A 145 12.27 -16.72 28.32
C LYS A 145 11.04 -16.10 27.66
N GLU A 146 10.57 -14.97 28.20
CA GLU A 146 9.42 -14.25 27.69
C GLU A 146 9.85 -13.30 26.55
N LYS A 147 9.05 -13.27 25.49
CA LYS A 147 9.28 -12.33 24.38
C LYS A 147 8.81 -10.95 24.80
N TRP A 148 9.71 -10.00 24.78
CA TRP A 148 9.36 -8.60 25.04
C TRP A 148 8.38 -8.08 23.98
N LYS A 149 7.43 -7.29 24.47
CA LYS A 149 6.51 -6.56 23.61
C LYS A 149 7.12 -5.19 23.26
N MET A 150 6.69 -4.63 22.15
CA MET A 150 7.14 -3.31 21.72
C MET A 150 6.83 -2.22 22.75
N SER A 151 5.69 -2.33 23.45
CA SER A 151 5.31 -1.43 24.53
C SER A 151 6.31 -1.41 25.69
N GLU A 152 6.88 -2.55 26.03
CA GLU A 152 7.90 -2.68 27.09
C GLU A 152 9.21 -2.05 26.66
N LEU A 153 9.59 -2.27 25.40
CA LEU A 153 10.80 -1.70 24.82
C LEU A 153 10.76 -0.17 24.74
N ILE A 154 9.58 0.41 24.46
CA ILE A 154 9.38 1.87 24.40
C ILE A 154 9.37 2.51 25.79
N SER A 155 8.98 1.76 26.83
CA SER A 155 8.88 2.25 28.21
C SER A 155 10.23 2.29 28.94
N MET A 156 11.25 1.67 28.39
CA MET A 156 12.63 1.65 28.90
C MET A 156 13.41 2.87 28.44
#